data_aedaeb68e2f32a8b7d4ab8973481c70d
#
_entry.id   aedaeb68e2f32a8b7d4ab8973481c70d
#
_cell.length_a   1.000
_cell.length_b   1.000
_cell.length_c   1.000
_cell.angle_alpha   90.00
_cell.angle_beta   90.00
_cell.angle_gamma   90.00
#
_symmetry.space_group_name_H-M   'P 1'
#
loop_
_entity.id
_entity.type
_entity.pdbx_description
1 polymer ?
#
loop_
_entity_poly.entity_id
_entity_poly.type
_entity_poly.pdbx_seq_one_letter_code
_entity_poly.pdbx_strand_id
1 'polypeptide(L)'
;MKPGNGFALVLKSRYLSLIALFLVLLNIVNTVGEYILGQAVVTRGNAEAAVDHVFNKEAFIGTFYGKYFFWTNVATILIQAFLVSRIVKRFGMGGVLLALPVVAFGAYGLAAVGAGLTALLYVKIAENSTDYSVMNTGKQMLWLPTSPEEKYKAKQAIDTFFVRSGDMLAAAVVFLGTHMLNFGVAGFAHTNIAVVLIAIGVAVLMLREYRRLTVPRIGDEVQDVLPPAVKRQSKQLNAFVLLITSAYDAIKPYCVHVSVRACDCNDQPPFLQQSKSERLRQNELPRPK
;
A
#
# COMPACT_ATOMS: atom_id res chain seq x y z
N MET A 1 -21.77 -23.95 -6.83
CA MET A 1 -21.44 -22.51 -6.92
C MET A 1 -22.68 -21.77 -7.42
N LYS A 2 -23.26 -20.87 -6.59
CA LYS A 2 -24.37 -20.02 -7.04
C LYS A 2 -23.85 -19.02 -8.08
N PRO A 3 -24.58 -18.78 -9.20
CA PRO A 3 -24.20 -17.76 -10.17
C PRO A 3 -24.41 -16.38 -9.54
N GLY A 4 -23.37 -15.85 -8.90
CA GLY A 4 -23.37 -14.48 -8.36
C GLY A 4 -22.43 -13.62 -9.21
N ASN A 5 -22.91 -12.46 -9.67
CA ASN A 5 -22.09 -11.50 -10.41
C ASN A 5 -20.92 -11.01 -9.54
N GLY A 6 -19.69 -11.21 -9.99
CA GLY A 6 -18.49 -10.72 -9.30
C GLY A 6 -18.55 -9.20 -9.02
N PHE A 7 -19.18 -8.43 -9.90
CA PHE A 7 -19.46 -7.01 -9.70
C PHE A 7 -20.33 -6.72 -8.47
N ALA A 8 -21.41 -7.49 -8.29
CA ALA A 8 -22.29 -7.31 -7.15
C ALA A 8 -21.55 -7.61 -5.82
N LEU A 9 -20.64 -8.59 -5.83
CA LEU A 9 -19.78 -8.88 -4.68
C LEU A 9 -18.83 -7.72 -4.36
N VAL A 10 -18.18 -7.14 -5.37
CA VAL A 10 -17.29 -5.98 -5.20
C VAL A 10 -18.04 -4.81 -4.61
N LEU A 11 -19.21 -4.45 -5.16
CA LEU A 11 -20.00 -3.30 -4.69
C LEU A 11 -20.63 -3.52 -3.32
N LYS A 12 -20.97 -4.76 -2.94
CA LYS A 12 -21.57 -5.09 -1.66
C LYS A 12 -20.57 -5.11 -0.50
N SER A 13 -19.33 -5.48 -0.77
CA SER A 13 -18.28 -5.57 0.25
C SER A 13 -17.44 -4.29 0.27
N ARG A 14 -17.47 -3.56 1.40
CA ARG A 14 -16.64 -2.36 1.61
C ARG A 14 -15.16 -2.62 1.36
N TYR A 15 -14.65 -3.76 1.81
CA TYR A 15 -13.25 -4.14 1.62
C TYR A 15 -12.90 -4.34 0.14
N LEU A 16 -13.73 -5.09 -0.60
CA LEU A 16 -13.50 -5.33 -2.03
C LEU A 16 -13.67 -4.05 -2.87
N SER A 17 -14.61 -3.18 -2.51
CA SER A 17 -14.75 -1.85 -3.15
C SER A 17 -13.51 -0.97 -2.93
N LEU A 18 -12.91 -1.00 -1.73
CA LEU A 18 -11.68 -0.27 -1.46
C LEU A 18 -10.49 -0.84 -2.25
N ILE A 19 -10.39 -2.17 -2.41
CA ILE A 19 -9.38 -2.79 -3.29
C ILE A 19 -9.57 -2.32 -4.72
N ALA A 20 -10.79 -2.41 -5.25
CA ALA A 20 -11.09 -1.99 -6.62
C ALA A 20 -10.73 -0.51 -6.85
N LEU A 21 -11.17 0.38 -5.95
CA LEU A 21 -10.88 1.81 -6.02
C LEU A 21 -9.36 2.08 -5.95
N PHE A 22 -8.66 1.42 -5.04
CA PHE A 22 -7.20 1.58 -4.90
C PHE A 22 -6.46 1.17 -6.17
N LEU A 23 -6.82 0.03 -6.77
CA LEU A 23 -6.19 -0.45 -7.99
C LEU A 23 -6.51 0.44 -9.19
N VAL A 24 -7.74 0.97 -9.30
CA VAL A 24 -8.11 1.98 -10.31
C VAL A 24 -7.25 3.23 -10.18
N LEU A 25 -7.10 3.77 -8.97
CA LEU A 25 -6.29 4.97 -8.74
C LEU A 25 -4.82 4.74 -9.08
N LEU A 26 -4.24 3.61 -8.69
CA LEU A 26 -2.86 3.27 -9.04
C LEU A 26 -2.68 3.12 -10.56
N ASN A 27 -3.67 2.55 -11.23
CA ASN A 27 -3.61 2.40 -12.69
C ASN A 27 -3.68 3.76 -13.40
N ILE A 28 -4.53 4.70 -12.92
CA ILE A 28 -4.56 6.08 -13.42
C ILE A 28 -3.19 6.74 -13.24
N VAL A 29 -2.60 6.65 -12.03
CA VAL A 29 -1.29 7.23 -11.72
C VAL A 29 -0.22 6.68 -12.66
N ASN A 30 -0.18 5.37 -12.87
CA ASN A 30 0.79 4.74 -13.75
C ASN A 30 0.62 5.17 -15.22
N THR A 31 -0.60 5.12 -15.75
CA THR A 31 -0.91 5.45 -17.16
C THR A 31 -0.61 6.93 -17.46
N VAL A 32 -1.03 7.86 -16.59
CA VAL A 32 -0.70 9.28 -16.73
C VAL A 32 0.82 9.49 -16.58
N GLY A 33 1.47 8.73 -15.71
CA GLY A 33 2.94 8.77 -15.54
C GLY A 33 3.71 8.33 -16.77
N GLU A 34 3.26 7.29 -17.47
CA GLU A 34 3.84 6.87 -18.76
C GLU A 34 3.65 7.97 -19.84
N TYR A 35 2.47 8.61 -19.84
CA TYR A 35 2.22 9.75 -20.72
C TYR A 35 3.18 10.93 -20.44
N ILE A 36 3.39 11.28 -19.16
CA ILE A 36 4.35 12.33 -18.75
C ILE A 36 5.76 12.02 -19.25
N LEU A 37 6.22 10.78 -19.05
CA LEU A 37 7.54 10.34 -19.53
C LEU A 37 7.63 10.45 -21.06
N GLY A 38 6.62 9.93 -21.76
CA GLY A 38 6.56 9.96 -23.22
C GLY A 38 6.59 11.39 -23.78
N GLN A 39 5.82 12.29 -23.19
CA GLN A 39 5.80 13.70 -23.57
C GLN A 39 7.17 14.38 -23.36
N ALA A 40 7.81 14.10 -22.21
CA ALA A 40 9.14 14.65 -21.91
C ALA A 40 10.22 14.15 -22.90
N VAL A 41 10.19 12.86 -23.25
CA VAL A 41 11.12 12.24 -24.21
C VAL A 41 10.94 12.84 -25.61
N VAL A 42 9.69 12.96 -26.08
CA VAL A 42 9.37 13.52 -27.40
C VAL A 42 9.78 15.00 -27.47
N THR A 43 9.47 15.77 -26.42
CA THR A 43 9.83 17.18 -26.33
C THR A 43 11.37 17.37 -26.42
N ARG A 44 12.11 16.54 -25.68
CA ARG A 44 13.58 16.57 -25.72
C ARG A 44 14.12 16.18 -27.11
N GLY A 45 13.58 15.10 -27.70
CA GLY A 45 13.95 14.66 -29.04
C GLY A 45 13.67 15.70 -30.10
N ASN A 46 12.55 16.45 -30.00
CA ASN A 46 12.25 17.56 -30.92
C ASN A 46 13.22 18.72 -30.74
N ALA A 47 13.60 19.07 -29.52
CA ALA A 47 14.55 20.15 -29.24
C ALA A 47 15.95 19.84 -29.80
N GLU A 48 16.44 18.62 -29.66
CA GLU A 48 17.72 18.19 -30.22
C GLU A 48 17.70 18.18 -31.77
N ALA A 49 16.62 17.67 -32.36
CA ALA A 49 16.45 17.65 -33.82
C ALA A 49 16.34 19.06 -34.45
N ALA A 50 15.89 20.05 -33.68
CA ALA A 50 15.85 21.45 -34.14
C ALA A 50 17.23 22.12 -34.19
N VAL A 51 18.17 21.64 -33.38
CA VAL A 51 19.56 22.18 -33.31
C VAL A 51 20.50 21.42 -34.23
N ASP A 52 20.34 20.10 -34.32
CA ASP A 52 21.17 19.22 -35.13
C ASP A 52 20.33 18.50 -36.19
N HIS A 53 20.47 18.90 -37.45
CA HIS A 53 19.75 18.31 -38.59
C HIS A 53 20.15 16.85 -38.90
N VAL A 54 21.27 16.37 -38.35
CA VAL A 54 21.72 14.97 -38.50
C VAL A 54 21.18 14.09 -37.36
N PHE A 55 20.59 14.69 -36.30
CA PHE A 55 20.09 13.99 -35.17
C PHE A 55 18.90 13.07 -35.52
N ASN A 56 19.07 11.77 -35.27
CA ASN A 56 18.00 10.80 -35.47
C ASN A 56 17.12 10.69 -34.23
N LYS A 57 15.97 11.39 -34.22
CA LYS A 57 14.99 11.41 -33.14
C LYS A 57 14.43 10.02 -32.82
N GLU A 58 14.17 9.20 -33.85
CA GLU A 58 13.59 7.86 -33.65
C GLU A 58 14.56 6.93 -32.94
N ALA A 59 15.85 6.98 -33.36
CA ALA A 59 16.92 6.23 -32.70
C ALA A 59 17.12 6.69 -31.24
N PHE A 60 17.00 7.99 -30.96
CA PHE A 60 17.07 8.54 -29.61
C PHE A 60 15.95 8.00 -28.73
N ILE A 61 14.71 8.07 -29.21
CA ILE A 61 13.52 7.56 -28.47
C ILE A 61 13.67 6.06 -28.23
N GLY A 62 14.04 5.28 -29.25
CA GLY A 62 14.26 3.85 -29.13
C GLY A 62 15.33 3.48 -28.11
N THR A 63 16.47 4.19 -28.13
CA THR A 63 17.57 3.99 -27.18
C THR A 63 17.14 4.35 -25.75
N PHE A 64 16.36 5.44 -25.59
CA PHE A 64 15.85 5.86 -24.30
C PHE A 64 14.95 4.79 -23.68
N TYR A 65 13.94 4.31 -24.41
CA TYR A 65 13.04 3.27 -23.93
C TYR A 65 13.74 1.93 -23.74
N GLY A 66 14.73 1.59 -24.57
CA GLY A 66 15.58 0.41 -24.37
C GLY A 66 16.29 0.45 -23.02
N LYS A 67 16.92 1.59 -22.66
CA LYS A 67 17.55 1.79 -21.34
C LYS A 67 16.53 1.76 -20.21
N TYR A 68 15.38 2.41 -20.39
CA TYR A 68 14.29 2.46 -19.41
C TYR A 68 13.79 1.06 -19.05
N PHE A 69 13.40 0.26 -20.05
CA PHE A 69 12.89 -1.09 -19.80
C PHE A 69 13.95 -2.04 -19.25
N PHE A 70 15.19 -1.94 -19.74
CA PHE A 70 16.30 -2.73 -19.22
C PHE A 70 16.49 -2.50 -17.72
N TRP A 71 16.65 -1.23 -17.31
CA TRP A 71 16.88 -0.90 -15.91
C TRP A 71 15.67 -1.15 -15.03
N THR A 72 14.44 -0.94 -15.53
CA THR A 72 13.21 -1.29 -14.81
C THR A 72 13.14 -2.78 -14.51
N ASN A 73 13.46 -3.65 -15.48
CA ASN A 73 13.44 -5.10 -15.26
C ASN A 73 14.54 -5.55 -14.30
N VAL A 74 15.77 -5.03 -14.45
CA VAL A 74 16.87 -5.33 -13.51
C VAL A 74 16.49 -4.90 -12.08
N ALA A 75 16.00 -3.67 -11.91
CA ALA A 75 15.58 -3.16 -10.61
C ALA A 75 14.43 -3.98 -10.02
N THR A 76 13.45 -4.38 -10.85
CA THR A 76 12.32 -5.24 -10.43
C THR A 76 12.82 -6.56 -9.84
N ILE A 77 13.75 -7.24 -10.53
CA ILE A 77 14.32 -8.52 -10.07
C ILE A 77 15.06 -8.32 -8.73
N LEU A 78 15.89 -7.28 -8.63
CA LEU A 78 16.64 -6.99 -7.40
C LEU A 78 15.71 -6.64 -6.22
N ILE A 79 14.71 -5.80 -6.44
CA ILE A 79 13.72 -5.45 -5.42
C ILE A 79 12.93 -6.68 -5.00
N GLN A 80 12.47 -7.50 -5.95
CA GLN A 80 11.71 -8.73 -5.66
C GLN A 80 12.55 -9.71 -4.84
N ALA A 81 13.82 -9.92 -5.19
CA ALA A 81 14.68 -10.89 -4.53
C ALA A 81 15.10 -10.45 -3.11
N PHE A 82 15.42 -9.16 -2.91
CA PHE A 82 16.07 -8.70 -1.69
C PHE A 82 15.20 -7.80 -0.81
N LEU A 83 14.35 -6.94 -1.40
CA LEU A 83 13.66 -5.89 -0.68
C LEU A 83 12.26 -6.27 -0.23
N VAL A 84 11.49 -6.98 -1.09
CA VAL A 84 10.08 -7.33 -0.81
C VAL A 84 9.94 -8.08 0.51
N SER A 85 10.74 -9.13 0.73
CA SER A 85 10.68 -9.93 1.95
C SER A 85 11.01 -9.12 3.21
N ARG A 86 11.94 -8.14 3.11
CA ARG A 86 12.31 -7.25 4.20
C ARG A 86 11.20 -6.25 4.51
N ILE A 87 10.57 -5.66 3.48
CA ILE A 87 9.44 -4.75 3.65
C ILE A 87 8.28 -5.48 4.33
N VAL A 88 7.92 -6.69 3.84
CA VAL A 88 6.84 -7.50 4.42
C VAL A 88 7.13 -7.84 5.88
N LYS A 89 8.36 -8.26 6.22
CA LYS A 89 8.74 -8.62 7.60
C LYS A 89 8.76 -7.42 8.54
N ARG A 90 9.23 -6.24 8.09
CA ARG A 90 9.44 -5.09 8.97
C ARG A 90 8.20 -4.19 9.08
N PHE A 91 7.48 -3.97 7.99
CA PHE A 91 6.38 -3.03 7.89
C PHE A 91 5.03 -3.71 7.65
N GLY A 92 5.02 -5.04 7.41
CA GLY A 92 3.81 -5.80 7.15
C GLY A 92 3.05 -5.31 5.92
N MET A 93 1.74 -5.54 5.91
CA MET A 93 0.84 -5.15 4.81
C MET A 93 0.83 -3.63 4.56
N GLY A 94 0.99 -2.83 5.63
CA GLY A 94 1.00 -1.35 5.52
C GLY A 94 2.17 -0.84 4.68
N GLY A 95 3.38 -1.37 4.93
CA GLY A 95 4.56 -0.99 4.17
C GLY A 95 4.47 -1.35 2.70
N VAL A 96 3.90 -2.52 2.40
CA VAL A 96 3.73 -3.00 1.03
C VAL A 96 2.75 -2.12 0.24
N LEU A 97 1.60 -1.78 0.84
CA LEU A 97 0.58 -0.97 0.17
C LEU A 97 0.97 0.49 -0.01
N LEU A 98 1.72 1.05 0.95
CA LEU A 98 2.14 2.45 0.88
C LEU A 98 3.43 2.66 0.09
N ALA A 99 4.23 1.62 -0.17
CA ALA A 99 5.50 1.74 -0.87
C ALA A 99 5.35 2.42 -2.24
N LEU A 100 4.45 1.92 -3.09
CA LEU A 100 4.24 2.49 -4.42
C LEU A 100 3.69 3.92 -4.39
N PRO A 101 2.62 4.27 -3.65
CA PRO A 101 2.15 5.65 -3.54
C PRO A 101 3.20 6.63 -3.03
N VAL A 102 4.06 6.23 -2.08
CA VAL A 102 5.14 7.08 -1.56
C VAL A 102 6.20 7.33 -2.62
N VAL A 103 6.64 6.29 -3.35
CA VAL A 103 7.59 6.43 -4.46
C VAL A 103 7.00 7.31 -5.57
N ALA A 104 5.74 7.08 -5.94
CA ALA A 104 5.04 7.87 -6.95
C ALA A 104 4.89 9.34 -6.52
N PHE A 105 4.60 9.62 -5.25
CA PHE A 105 4.54 10.98 -4.74
C PHE A 105 5.88 11.72 -4.92
N GLY A 106 6.99 11.07 -4.58
CA GLY A 106 8.33 11.61 -4.80
C GLY A 106 8.65 11.82 -6.29
N ALA A 107 8.29 10.85 -7.14
CA ALA A 107 8.49 10.90 -8.57
C ALA A 107 7.79 12.09 -9.23
N TYR A 108 6.48 12.25 -8.96
CA TYR A 108 5.70 13.36 -9.54
C TYR A 108 6.00 14.70 -8.87
N GLY A 109 6.44 14.70 -7.60
CA GLY A 109 7.00 15.90 -6.97
C GLY A 109 8.21 16.46 -7.72
N LEU A 110 9.16 15.59 -8.11
CA LEU A 110 10.31 15.97 -8.95
C LEU A 110 9.88 16.41 -10.36
N ALA A 111 8.92 15.71 -10.96
CA ALA A 111 8.37 16.10 -12.26
C ALA A 111 7.70 17.48 -12.22
N ALA A 112 6.97 17.79 -11.16
CA ALA A 112 6.26 19.06 -10.97
C ALA A 112 7.21 20.27 -10.84
N VAL A 113 8.38 20.10 -10.22
CA VAL A 113 9.42 21.15 -10.12
C VAL A 113 10.29 21.27 -11.36
N GLY A 114 9.95 20.54 -12.44
CA GLY A 114 10.66 20.65 -13.72
C GLY A 114 12.00 19.89 -13.78
N ALA A 115 12.11 18.79 -13.05
CA ALA A 115 13.28 17.93 -13.12
C ALA A 115 13.56 17.47 -14.57
N GLY A 116 14.82 17.46 -14.96
CA GLY A 116 15.24 17.09 -16.32
C GLY A 116 14.91 15.64 -16.68
N LEU A 117 14.94 15.32 -17.98
CA LEU A 117 14.59 14.01 -18.51
C LEU A 117 15.33 12.84 -17.83
N THR A 118 16.60 13.03 -17.47
CA THR A 118 17.40 12.01 -16.76
C THR A 118 16.84 11.71 -15.38
N ALA A 119 16.41 12.72 -14.62
CA ALA A 119 15.79 12.54 -13.32
C ALA A 119 14.44 11.82 -13.46
N LEU A 120 13.61 12.21 -14.45
CA LEU A 120 12.36 11.55 -14.78
C LEU A 120 12.55 10.07 -15.11
N LEU A 121 13.61 9.74 -15.87
CA LEU A 121 13.96 8.35 -16.18
C LEU A 121 14.17 7.54 -14.90
N TYR A 122 15.03 8.00 -13.98
CA TYR A 122 15.33 7.24 -12.76
C TYR A 122 14.14 7.11 -11.81
N VAL A 123 13.37 8.18 -11.63
CA VAL A 123 12.20 8.11 -10.74
C VAL A 123 11.10 7.21 -11.32
N LYS A 124 10.94 7.20 -12.66
CA LYS A 124 9.97 6.32 -13.31
C LYS A 124 10.43 4.85 -13.30
N ILE A 125 11.73 4.59 -13.40
CA ILE A 125 12.30 3.25 -13.15
C ILE A 125 11.99 2.81 -11.72
N ALA A 126 12.19 3.66 -10.73
CA ALA A 126 11.90 3.34 -9.32
C ALA A 126 10.41 3.07 -9.09
N GLU A 127 9.51 3.87 -9.68
CA GLU A 127 8.06 3.69 -9.61
C GLU A 127 7.64 2.36 -10.21
N ASN A 128 7.97 2.10 -11.48
CA ASN A 128 7.56 0.88 -12.17
C ASN A 128 8.18 -0.38 -11.57
N SER A 129 9.45 -0.34 -11.17
CA SER A 129 10.07 -1.48 -10.51
C SER A 129 9.43 -1.78 -9.15
N THR A 130 8.95 -0.76 -8.42
CA THR A 130 8.18 -0.93 -7.18
C THR A 130 6.79 -1.51 -7.45
N ASP A 131 6.10 -1.08 -8.52
CA ASP A 131 4.79 -1.66 -8.90
C ASP A 131 4.93 -3.13 -9.27
N TYR A 132 5.88 -3.47 -10.15
CA TYR A 132 6.07 -4.85 -10.60
C TYR A 132 6.58 -5.80 -9.52
N SER A 133 7.22 -5.31 -8.46
CA SER A 133 7.75 -6.13 -7.36
C SER A 133 6.89 -6.03 -6.10
N VAL A 134 7.02 -4.94 -5.35
CA VAL A 134 6.40 -4.77 -4.02
C VAL A 134 4.88 -4.77 -4.12
N MET A 135 4.31 -3.97 -5.05
CA MET A 135 2.88 -3.85 -5.19
C MET A 135 2.24 -5.13 -5.75
N ASN A 136 2.92 -5.82 -6.66
CA ASN A 136 2.43 -7.11 -7.16
C ASN A 136 2.29 -8.14 -6.01
N THR A 137 3.27 -8.19 -5.09
CA THR A 137 3.17 -9.00 -3.88
C THR A 137 2.03 -8.50 -2.98
N GLY A 138 1.88 -7.20 -2.80
CA GLY A 138 0.78 -6.58 -2.06
C GLY A 138 -0.59 -6.95 -2.60
N LYS A 139 -0.78 -6.89 -3.90
CA LYS A 139 -2.01 -7.32 -4.59
C LYS A 139 -2.40 -8.76 -4.24
N GLN A 140 -1.42 -9.68 -4.15
CA GLN A 140 -1.70 -11.07 -3.74
C GLN A 140 -2.06 -11.17 -2.24
N MET A 141 -1.39 -10.40 -1.39
CA MET A 141 -1.65 -10.40 0.06
C MET A 141 -3.03 -9.82 0.43
N LEU A 142 -3.58 -8.91 -0.39
CA LEU A 142 -4.92 -8.34 -0.18
C LEU A 142 -6.03 -9.40 -0.18
N TRP A 143 -5.82 -10.53 -0.84
CA TRP A 143 -6.81 -11.60 -0.94
C TRP A 143 -6.78 -12.59 0.22
N LEU A 144 -5.84 -12.47 1.17
CA LEU A 144 -5.72 -13.38 2.31
C LEU A 144 -6.96 -13.39 3.22
N PRO A 145 -7.59 -12.25 3.57
CA PRO A 145 -8.74 -12.24 4.46
C PRO A 145 -10.07 -12.55 3.75
N THR A 146 -10.08 -12.76 2.42
CA THR A 146 -11.30 -13.03 1.65
C THR A 146 -11.61 -14.54 1.58
N SER A 147 -12.89 -14.87 1.40
CA SER A 147 -13.28 -16.26 1.15
C SER A 147 -12.82 -16.73 -0.23
N PRO A 148 -12.64 -18.06 -0.45
CA PRO A 148 -12.23 -18.58 -1.76
C PRO A 148 -13.18 -18.15 -2.89
N GLU A 149 -14.49 -18.10 -2.63
CA GLU A 149 -15.49 -17.69 -3.63
C GLU A 149 -15.35 -16.20 -3.99
N GLU A 150 -15.20 -15.33 -2.99
CA GLU A 150 -14.93 -13.90 -3.18
C GLU A 150 -13.60 -13.69 -3.92
N LYS A 151 -12.55 -14.42 -3.53
CA LYS A 151 -11.23 -14.32 -4.16
C LYS A 151 -11.29 -14.57 -5.66
N TYR A 152 -11.97 -15.62 -6.13
CA TYR A 152 -12.01 -15.92 -7.55
C TYR A 152 -12.93 -14.97 -8.32
N LYS A 153 -14.18 -14.78 -7.88
CA LYS A 153 -15.17 -13.97 -8.60
C LYS A 153 -14.88 -12.48 -8.56
N ALA A 154 -14.56 -11.95 -7.38
CA ALA A 154 -14.26 -10.52 -7.24
C ALA A 154 -12.91 -10.16 -7.88
N LYS A 155 -11.88 -11.01 -7.75
CA LYS A 155 -10.59 -10.77 -8.38
C LYS A 155 -10.72 -10.68 -9.89
N GLN A 156 -11.44 -11.61 -10.53
CA GLN A 156 -11.68 -11.56 -11.96
C GLN A 156 -12.37 -10.25 -12.39
N ALA A 157 -13.41 -9.82 -11.65
CA ALA A 157 -14.10 -8.56 -11.96
C ALA A 157 -13.18 -7.35 -11.79
N ILE A 158 -12.35 -7.33 -10.74
CA ILE A 158 -11.43 -6.23 -10.46
C ILE A 158 -10.34 -6.17 -11.53
N ASP A 159 -9.66 -7.27 -11.81
CA ASP A 159 -8.53 -7.30 -12.73
C ASP A 159 -8.95 -7.06 -14.19
N THR A 160 -10.16 -7.46 -14.59
CA THR A 160 -10.63 -7.30 -15.98
C THR A 160 -11.36 -5.99 -16.21
N PHE A 161 -12.26 -5.57 -15.33
CA PHE A 161 -13.09 -4.39 -15.54
C PHE A 161 -12.57 -3.16 -14.82
N PHE A 162 -12.36 -3.24 -13.51
CA PHE A 162 -11.98 -2.03 -12.74
C PHE A 162 -10.61 -1.50 -13.13
N VAL A 163 -9.63 -2.38 -13.34
CA VAL A 163 -8.30 -1.95 -13.80
C VAL A 163 -8.40 -1.30 -15.19
N ARG A 164 -9.16 -1.90 -16.13
CA ARG A 164 -9.37 -1.30 -17.46
C ARG A 164 -10.17 0.00 -17.44
N SER A 165 -11.09 0.14 -16.49
CA SER A 165 -11.74 1.44 -16.24
C SER A 165 -10.75 2.52 -15.84
N GLY A 166 -9.71 2.15 -15.08
CA GLY A 166 -8.60 3.04 -14.73
C GLY A 166 -7.86 3.55 -15.97
N ASP A 167 -7.58 2.69 -16.96
CA ASP A 167 -6.96 3.10 -18.22
C ASP A 167 -7.84 4.10 -19.00
N MET A 168 -9.15 3.86 -19.05
CA MET A 168 -10.11 4.77 -19.70
C MET A 168 -10.18 6.12 -18.98
N LEU A 169 -10.22 6.12 -17.65
CA LEU A 169 -10.20 7.35 -16.84
C LEU A 169 -8.89 8.12 -17.02
N ALA A 170 -7.76 7.43 -17.07
CA ALA A 170 -6.48 8.04 -17.35
C ALA A 170 -6.45 8.69 -18.75
N ALA A 171 -6.96 8.00 -19.77
CA ALA A 171 -7.09 8.55 -21.13
C ALA A 171 -7.97 9.80 -21.13
N ALA A 172 -9.10 9.80 -20.38
CA ALA A 172 -9.95 10.97 -20.23
C ALA A 172 -9.22 12.14 -19.53
N VAL A 173 -8.46 11.87 -18.48
CA VAL A 173 -7.63 12.88 -17.80
C VAL A 173 -6.60 13.49 -18.77
N VAL A 174 -5.91 12.64 -19.56
CA VAL A 174 -4.95 13.12 -20.56
C VAL A 174 -5.66 13.95 -21.64
N PHE A 175 -6.80 13.50 -22.17
CA PHE A 175 -7.56 14.22 -23.18
C PHE A 175 -8.01 15.59 -22.68
N LEU A 176 -8.63 15.66 -21.48
CA LEU A 176 -9.07 16.93 -20.89
C LEU A 176 -7.89 17.85 -20.59
N GLY A 177 -6.80 17.30 -20.04
CA GLY A 177 -5.60 18.05 -19.71
C GLY A 177 -4.96 18.67 -20.96
N THR A 178 -4.87 17.91 -22.05
CA THR A 178 -4.23 18.41 -23.30
C THR A 178 -5.13 19.38 -24.07
N HIS A 179 -6.42 19.07 -24.22
CA HIS A 179 -7.30 19.84 -25.13
C HIS A 179 -8.04 20.99 -24.46
N MET A 180 -8.38 20.85 -23.17
CA MET A 180 -9.15 21.90 -22.47
C MET A 180 -8.27 22.77 -21.57
N LEU A 181 -7.26 22.18 -20.92
CA LEU A 181 -6.47 22.86 -19.90
C LEU A 181 -5.06 23.22 -20.38
N ASN A 182 -4.66 22.76 -21.57
CA ASN A 182 -3.32 22.94 -22.15
C ASN A 182 -2.18 22.58 -21.17
N PHE A 183 -2.36 21.45 -20.45
CA PHE A 183 -1.36 21.01 -19.50
C PHE A 183 -0.08 20.56 -20.19
N GLY A 184 1.05 21.10 -19.71
CA GLY A 184 2.37 20.52 -19.97
C GLY A 184 2.71 19.43 -18.94
N VAL A 185 3.96 18.95 -18.95
CA VAL A 185 4.49 17.94 -18.03
C VAL A 185 4.17 18.27 -16.55
N ALA A 186 4.40 19.51 -16.12
CA ALA A 186 4.15 19.97 -14.77
C ALA A 186 2.65 19.90 -14.39
N GLY A 187 1.74 20.27 -15.31
CA GLY A 187 0.30 20.20 -15.06
C GLY A 187 -0.17 18.77 -14.79
N PHE A 188 0.26 17.82 -15.62
CA PHE A 188 -0.02 16.40 -15.41
C PHE A 188 0.63 15.85 -14.13
N ALA A 189 1.83 16.31 -13.78
CA ALA A 189 2.49 15.92 -12.54
C ALA A 189 1.69 16.36 -11.29
N HIS A 190 1.18 17.60 -11.27
CA HIS A 190 0.29 18.06 -10.18
C HIS A 190 -1.00 17.24 -10.09
N THR A 191 -1.62 16.93 -11.23
CA THR A 191 -2.81 16.05 -11.27
C THR A 191 -2.48 14.68 -10.68
N ASN A 192 -1.35 14.09 -11.06
CA ASN A 192 -0.92 12.80 -10.51
C ASN A 192 -0.63 12.85 -9.01
N ILE A 193 -0.03 13.93 -8.51
CA ILE A 193 0.16 14.14 -7.07
C ILE A 193 -1.20 14.11 -6.33
N ALA A 194 -2.21 14.79 -6.86
CA ALA A 194 -3.54 14.78 -6.26
C ALA A 194 -4.14 13.38 -6.22
N VAL A 195 -4.04 12.60 -7.32
CA VAL A 195 -4.53 11.21 -7.38
C VAL A 195 -3.76 10.31 -6.43
N VAL A 196 -2.44 10.47 -6.30
CA VAL A 196 -1.60 9.72 -5.35
C VAL A 196 -2.00 10.00 -3.90
N LEU A 197 -2.29 11.25 -3.54
CA LEU A 197 -2.76 11.59 -2.19
C LEU A 197 -4.10 10.91 -1.88
N ILE A 198 -5.03 10.88 -2.84
CA ILE A 198 -6.29 10.13 -2.71
C ILE A 198 -6.00 8.63 -2.54
N ALA A 199 -5.08 8.08 -3.34
CA ALA A 199 -4.69 6.67 -3.25
C ALA A 199 -4.08 6.33 -1.88
N ILE A 200 -3.26 7.20 -1.28
CA ILE A 200 -2.74 7.06 0.08
C ILE A 200 -3.89 7.02 1.10
N GLY A 201 -4.86 7.93 0.97
CA GLY A 201 -6.06 7.94 1.83
C GLY A 201 -6.85 6.63 1.74
N VAL A 202 -7.10 6.14 0.52
CA VAL A 202 -7.78 4.85 0.27
C VAL A 202 -6.96 3.68 0.84
N ALA A 203 -5.63 3.67 0.66
CA ALA A 203 -4.75 2.65 1.23
C ALA A 203 -4.85 2.59 2.75
N VAL A 204 -4.90 3.74 3.44
CA VAL A 204 -5.07 3.79 4.90
C VAL A 204 -6.43 3.24 5.33
N LEU A 205 -7.51 3.59 4.61
CA LEU A 205 -8.85 3.04 4.89
C LEU A 205 -8.89 1.52 4.66
N MET A 206 -8.28 1.06 3.58
CA MET A 206 -8.17 -0.36 3.24
C MET A 206 -7.36 -1.13 4.30
N LEU A 207 -6.27 -0.58 4.81
CA LEU A 207 -5.48 -1.17 5.89
C LEU A 207 -6.27 -1.30 7.19
N ARG A 208 -7.12 -0.31 7.51
CA ARG A 208 -8.01 -0.39 8.69
C ARG A 208 -9.00 -1.55 8.55
N GLU A 209 -9.59 -1.69 7.37
CA GLU A 209 -10.55 -2.76 7.08
C GLU A 209 -9.87 -4.14 7.01
N TYR A 210 -8.69 -4.22 6.39
CA TYR A 210 -7.85 -5.43 6.39
C TYR A 210 -7.57 -5.94 7.80
N ARG A 211 -7.16 -5.05 8.71
CA ARG A 211 -6.91 -5.41 10.13
C ARG A 211 -8.17 -5.91 10.83
N ARG A 212 -9.32 -5.29 10.57
CA ARG A 212 -10.61 -5.72 11.14
C ARG A 212 -11.00 -7.14 10.72
N LEU A 213 -10.68 -7.51 9.48
CA LEU A 213 -11.00 -8.84 8.95
C LEU A 213 -9.99 -9.92 9.37
N THR A 214 -8.73 -9.54 9.58
CA THR A 214 -7.64 -10.48 9.87
C THR A 214 -7.53 -10.82 11.35
N VAL A 215 -7.69 -9.84 12.24
CA VAL A 215 -7.53 -10.05 13.69
C VAL A 215 -8.52 -11.07 14.28
N PRO A 216 -9.84 -11.05 13.96
CA PRO A 216 -10.77 -12.08 14.46
C PRO A 216 -10.42 -13.49 13.96
N ARG A 217 -10.06 -13.64 12.67
CA ARG A 217 -9.71 -14.95 12.10
C ARG A 217 -8.51 -15.62 12.75
N ILE A 218 -7.46 -14.87 13.04
CA ILE A 218 -6.29 -15.40 13.74
C ILE A 218 -6.67 -15.83 15.15
N GLY A 219 -7.54 -15.08 15.83
CA GLY A 219 -8.05 -15.44 17.16
C GLY A 219 -8.84 -16.75 17.15
N ASP A 220 -9.70 -16.95 16.15
CA ASP A 220 -10.53 -18.15 16.00
C ASP A 220 -9.68 -19.38 15.63
N GLU A 221 -8.73 -19.23 14.71
CA GLU A 221 -7.84 -20.31 14.28
C GLU A 221 -6.88 -20.75 15.40
N VAL A 222 -6.35 -19.82 16.20
CA VAL A 222 -5.56 -20.13 17.39
C VAL A 222 -6.43 -20.83 18.45
N GLN A 223 -7.70 -20.42 18.64
CA GLN A 223 -8.60 -21.09 19.55
C GLN A 223 -8.95 -22.52 19.12
N ASP A 224 -9.00 -22.80 17.83
CA ASP A 224 -9.32 -24.15 17.34
C ASP A 224 -8.16 -25.14 17.50
N VAL A 225 -6.92 -24.67 17.48
CA VAL A 225 -5.71 -25.49 17.69
C VAL A 225 -5.41 -25.71 19.19
N LEU A 226 -5.96 -24.89 20.10
CA LEU A 226 -5.69 -25.02 21.52
C LEU A 226 -6.38 -26.24 22.15
N PRO A 227 -5.69 -27.00 23.05
CA PRO A 227 -6.31 -28.07 23.82
C PRO A 227 -7.53 -27.62 24.60
N PRO A 228 -8.54 -28.50 24.85
CA PRO A 228 -9.79 -28.12 25.51
C PRO A 228 -9.61 -27.47 26.89
N ALA A 229 -8.56 -27.86 27.62
CA ALA A 229 -8.23 -27.30 28.94
C ALA A 229 -7.78 -25.83 28.82
N VAL A 230 -6.96 -25.51 27.82
CA VAL A 230 -6.46 -24.15 27.56
C VAL A 230 -7.57 -23.26 26.98
N LYS A 231 -8.48 -23.82 26.18
CA LYS A 231 -9.68 -23.11 25.67
C LYS A 231 -10.59 -22.63 26.81
N ARG A 232 -10.75 -23.41 27.87
CA ARG A 232 -11.54 -23.01 29.06
C ARG A 232 -10.86 -21.88 29.84
N GLN A 233 -9.54 -21.94 29.98
CA GLN A 233 -8.77 -20.95 30.71
C GLN A 233 -8.68 -19.61 29.95
N SER A 234 -8.54 -19.64 28.63
CA SER A 234 -8.54 -18.42 27.80
C SER A 234 -9.90 -17.72 27.79
N LYS A 235 -11.03 -18.47 27.79
CA LYS A 235 -12.38 -17.88 27.93
C LYS A 235 -12.59 -17.21 29.28
N GLN A 236 -12.08 -17.80 30.37
CA GLN A 236 -12.15 -17.18 31.71
C GLN A 236 -11.28 -15.92 31.80
N LEU A 237 -10.08 -15.94 31.20
CA LEU A 237 -9.19 -14.79 31.18
C LEU A 237 -9.77 -13.64 30.35
N ASN A 238 -10.35 -13.94 29.18
CA ASN A 238 -11.00 -12.94 28.34
C ASN A 238 -12.26 -12.35 29.02
N ALA A 239 -13.04 -13.15 29.72
CA ALA A 239 -14.18 -12.66 30.52
C ALA A 239 -13.71 -11.76 31.67
N PHE A 240 -12.59 -12.08 32.31
CA PHE A 240 -12.00 -11.28 33.40
C PHE A 240 -11.41 -9.96 32.85
N VAL A 241 -10.73 -9.98 31.70
CA VAL A 241 -10.25 -8.77 31.04
C VAL A 241 -11.40 -7.86 30.59
N LEU A 242 -12.50 -8.42 30.05
CA LEU A 242 -13.70 -7.67 29.70
C LEU A 242 -14.37 -7.03 30.92
N LEU A 243 -14.40 -7.72 32.07
CA LEU A 243 -14.89 -7.18 33.33
C LEU A 243 -14.02 -6.02 33.85
N ILE A 244 -12.70 -6.14 33.74
CA ILE A 244 -11.76 -5.07 34.14
C ILE A 244 -11.89 -3.86 33.21
N THR A 245 -11.99 -4.05 31.90
CA THR A 245 -12.16 -2.95 30.94
C THR A 245 -13.52 -2.27 31.12
N SER A 246 -14.60 -3.03 31.35
CA SER A 246 -15.93 -2.48 31.66
C SER A 246 -15.94 -1.70 32.97
N ALA A 247 -15.26 -2.21 34.02
CA ALA A 247 -15.12 -1.51 35.28
C ALA A 247 -14.28 -0.23 35.16
N TYR A 248 -13.22 -0.26 34.36
CA TYR A 248 -12.39 0.90 34.05
C TYR A 248 -13.17 1.98 33.30
N ASP A 249 -13.97 1.60 32.29
CA ASP A 249 -14.80 2.52 31.53
C ASP A 249 -15.96 3.10 32.39
N ALA A 250 -16.44 2.37 33.38
CA ALA A 250 -17.44 2.85 34.34
C ALA A 250 -16.86 3.87 35.34
N ILE A 251 -15.58 3.77 35.68
CA ILE A 251 -14.89 4.66 36.64
C ILE A 251 -14.33 5.92 35.95
N LYS A 252 -14.08 5.87 34.65
CA LYS A 252 -13.52 6.97 33.86
C LYS A 252 -14.28 8.31 33.98
N PRO A 253 -15.63 8.37 34.02
CA PRO A 253 -16.35 9.63 34.20
C PRO A 253 -16.21 10.22 35.59
N TYR A 254 -15.87 9.45 36.62
CA TYR A 254 -15.70 9.95 37.99
C TYR A 254 -14.33 10.54 38.27
N CYS A 255 -13.30 10.18 37.49
CA CYS A 255 -11.95 10.78 37.60
C CYS A 255 -11.81 12.15 36.97
N VAL A 256 -12.77 12.61 36.17
CA VAL A 256 -12.71 13.93 35.50
C VAL A 256 -13.11 15.09 36.43
N HIS A 257 -13.65 14.80 37.62
CA HIS A 257 -14.12 15.84 38.57
C HIS A 257 -13.29 16.03 39.83
N VAL A 258 -12.14 15.38 39.96
CA VAL A 258 -11.23 15.62 41.11
C VAL A 258 -9.87 16.12 40.63
N SER A 259 -9.77 17.43 40.65
CA SER A 259 -8.57 18.25 40.85
C SER A 259 -7.36 18.03 39.94
N VAL A 260 -7.17 19.00 39.07
CA VAL A 260 -5.88 19.48 38.55
C VAL A 260 -4.94 19.79 39.73
N ARG A 261 -4.07 18.84 40.11
CA ARG A 261 -2.73 19.04 40.70
C ARG A 261 -2.05 17.69 40.94
N ALA A 262 -0.93 17.52 40.25
CA ALA A 262 0.14 16.55 40.52
C ALA A 262 -0.26 15.05 40.52
N CYS A 263 -0.04 14.38 39.39
CA CYS A 263 0.38 12.98 39.39
C CYS A 263 1.50 12.82 38.34
N ASP A 264 2.71 12.68 38.85
CA ASP A 264 3.89 12.22 38.15
C ASP A 264 3.65 10.79 37.70
N CYS A 265 3.60 10.53 36.38
CA CYS A 265 3.30 9.22 35.82
C CYS A 265 4.56 8.34 35.78
N ASN A 266 5.05 7.89 36.93
CA ASN A 266 6.15 6.92 36.97
C ASN A 266 5.90 5.68 37.83
N ASP A 267 4.63 5.42 38.23
CA ASP A 267 4.28 4.20 38.99
C ASP A 267 3.57 3.18 38.10
N GLN A 268 4.38 2.27 37.52
CA GLN A 268 3.87 1.03 36.94
C GLN A 268 3.48 0.05 38.06
N PRO A 269 2.33 -0.65 37.97
CA PRO A 269 1.89 -1.55 39.00
C PRO A 269 2.85 -2.72 39.21
N PRO A 270 3.08 -3.18 40.46
CA PRO A 270 4.15 -4.09 40.84
C PRO A 270 4.09 -5.48 40.17
N PHE A 271 2.95 -5.92 39.63
CA PHE A 271 2.83 -7.23 38.97
C PHE A 271 3.51 -7.28 37.57
N LEU A 272 3.76 -6.14 36.92
CA LEU A 272 4.48 -6.09 35.64
C LEU A 272 6.00 -6.11 35.82
N GLN A 273 6.52 -5.79 37.01
CA GLN A 273 7.94 -5.93 37.34
C GLN A 273 8.34 -7.39 37.58
N GLN A 274 7.45 -8.23 38.14
CA GLN A 274 7.73 -9.65 38.35
C GLN A 274 7.88 -10.44 37.05
N SER A 275 7.08 -10.14 36.03
CA SER A 275 7.19 -10.80 34.72
C SER A 275 8.50 -10.51 33.97
N LYS A 276 9.15 -9.39 34.28
CA LYS A 276 10.43 -9.01 33.68
C LYS A 276 11.62 -9.70 34.35
N SER A 277 11.55 -9.93 35.66
CA SER A 277 12.57 -10.66 36.42
C SER A 277 12.56 -12.16 36.15
N GLU A 278 11.40 -12.75 35.90
CA GLU A 278 11.30 -14.17 35.54
C GLU A 278 11.83 -14.46 34.14
N ARG A 279 11.66 -13.55 33.16
CA ARG A 279 12.23 -13.70 31.81
C ARG A 279 13.75 -13.57 31.79
N LEU A 280 14.35 -12.85 32.71
CA LEU A 280 15.80 -12.72 32.81
C LEU A 280 16.43 -13.98 33.44
N ARG A 281 15.74 -14.67 34.36
CA ARG A 281 16.22 -15.93 34.96
C ARG A 281 16.16 -17.13 34.00
N GLN A 282 15.26 -17.16 33.01
CA GLN A 282 15.16 -18.26 32.05
C GLN A 282 16.26 -18.24 30.97
N ASN A 283 16.98 -17.13 30.81
CA ASN A 283 18.09 -17.03 29.85
C ASN A 283 19.47 -17.44 30.42
N GLU A 284 19.56 -17.80 31.68
CA GLU A 284 20.83 -18.18 32.35
C GLU A 284 21.00 -19.70 32.56
N LEU A 285 20.14 -20.54 31.98
CA LEU A 285 20.35 -21.99 32.03
C LEU A 285 21.40 -22.45 31.00
N PRO A 286 22.48 -23.14 31.42
CA PRO A 286 23.51 -23.63 30.49
C PRO A 286 22.96 -24.74 29.58
N ARG A 287 23.34 -24.69 28.32
CA ARG A 287 22.99 -25.72 27.32
C ARG A 287 23.73 -27.01 27.67
N PRO A 288 23.07 -28.18 27.64
CA PRO A 288 23.76 -29.45 27.81
C PRO A 288 24.67 -29.71 26.59
N LYS A 289 25.81 -30.33 26.88
CA LYS A 289 26.87 -30.74 25.92
C LYS A 289 26.35 -31.85 25.02
#